data_0aff5678bfe12ad96d00354133bb4f1f
#
_entry.id   0aff5678bfe12ad96d00354133bb4f1f
#
_cell.length_a   1.000
_cell.length_b   1.000
_cell.length_c   1.000
_cell.angle_alpha   90.00
_cell.angle_beta   90.00
_cell.angle_gamma   90.00
#
_symmetry.space_group_name_H-M   'P 1'
#
loop_
_entity.id
_entity.type
_entity.pdbx_description
1 polymer ?
#
loop_
_entity_poly.entity_id
_entity_poly.type
_entity_poly.pdbx_seq_one_letter_code
_entity_poly.pdbx_strand_id
1 'polypeptide(L)'
;MSYKYKVMMTDYAWPSVEPERQVLEEIGAELIVAESGTEEEFIELAPQVDGILTCWLHVTTAVVEAAQQCKVIGRCGIGLDNIDVETATALGMVVTNVPAYCIDEVSDHAMALLLSCARKISLLDRTIKSGNWTRDVGPPMRRIRGQKLGIVGFGKIGKAIVPKAKAFGLEVLIYSPRATQQIAAEHEVTLVDFPELLAESDFITIHAPLNSETEGVFDEAAFRRMKPTAYVLNTSRGGVIDTGALYDALTTGEIAGAGLDVLAEEPPQPDEPLLGLDNAVLTPHAAFVSEESTYDLEVTAAAEVARVLTGQMPESVVNPEVLSSPMLRAIALAQ
;
A
#
# COMPACT_ATOMS: atom_id res chain seq x y z
N MET A 1 37.28 -9.72 4.05
CA MET A 1 36.63 -10.93 4.57
C MET A 1 35.74 -11.48 3.49
N SER A 2 35.59 -12.79 3.36
CA SER A 2 34.66 -13.38 2.38
C SER A 2 33.28 -13.43 3.03
N TYR A 3 32.30 -12.79 2.46
CA TYR A 3 30.91 -12.91 2.91
C TYR A 3 30.39 -14.33 2.67
N LYS A 4 29.50 -14.80 3.54
CA LYS A 4 28.88 -16.12 3.47
C LYS A 4 27.67 -16.13 2.53
N TYR A 5 26.93 -15.00 2.49
CA TYR A 5 25.73 -14.79 1.68
C TYR A 5 25.85 -13.48 0.92
N LYS A 6 25.04 -13.33 -0.14
CA LYS A 6 24.85 -12.09 -0.88
C LYS A 6 23.38 -11.80 -1.01
N VAL A 7 22.98 -10.56 -0.75
CA VAL A 7 21.59 -10.07 -0.90
C VAL A 7 21.60 -8.89 -1.85
N MET A 8 20.82 -8.98 -2.92
CA MET A 8 20.59 -7.85 -3.84
C MET A 8 19.44 -6.99 -3.28
N MET A 9 19.62 -5.67 -3.26
CA MET A 9 18.55 -4.70 -3.09
C MET A 9 18.29 -4.04 -4.43
N THR A 10 17.07 -4.19 -4.95
CA THR A 10 16.70 -3.63 -6.25
C THR A 10 16.55 -2.12 -6.20
N ASP A 11 15.97 -1.61 -5.09
CA ASP A 11 15.69 -0.20 -4.86
C ASP A 11 15.25 0.05 -3.42
N TYR A 12 15.24 1.32 -3.03
CA TYR A 12 14.78 1.78 -1.72
C TYR A 12 14.27 3.23 -1.81
N ALA A 13 13.43 3.66 -0.86
CA ALA A 13 12.77 4.97 -0.86
C ALA A 13 13.18 5.86 0.33
N TRP A 14 14.22 5.48 1.07
CA TRP A 14 14.72 6.17 2.27
C TRP A 14 16.18 6.63 2.08
N PRO A 15 16.71 7.50 2.97
CA PRO A 15 18.00 8.14 2.73
C PRO A 15 19.23 7.22 2.73
N SER A 16 19.15 6.04 3.35
CA SER A 16 20.29 5.13 3.54
C SER A 16 19.82 3.70 3.75
N VAL A 17 20.54 2.72 3.23
CA VAL A 17 20.36 1.27 3.45
C VAL A 17 21.21 0.74 4.61
N GLU A 18 21.68 1.62 5.49
CA GLU A 18 22.53 1.23 6.60
C GLU A 18 21.85 0.33 7.64
N PRO A 19 20.56 0.51 7.98
CA PRO A 19 19.85 -0.41 8.87
C PRO A 19 19.79 -1.84 8.33
N GLU A 20 19.44 -2.01 7.05
CA GLU A 20 19.41 -3.33 6.41
C GLU A 20 20.81 -3.95 6.34
N ARG A 21 21.82 -3.13 6.01
CA ARG A 21 23.21 -3.58 5.95
C ARG A 21 23.68 -4.13 7.29
N GLN A 22 23.40 -3.43 8.38
CA GLN A 22 23.78 -3.86 9.73
C GLN A 22 23.16 -5.22 10.08
N VAL A 23 21.86 -5.39 9.83
CA VAL A 23 21.15 -6.67 10.08
C VAL A 23 21.75 -7.80 9.25
N LEU A 24 22.06 -7.56 7.98
CA LEU A 24 22.62 -8.58 7.09
C LEU A 24 24.09 -8.91 7.40
N GLU A 25 24.88 -7.93 7.83
CA GLU A 25 26.28 -8.15 8.26
C GLU A 25 26.38 -9.04 9.48
N GLU A 26 25.41 -9.03 10.41
CA GLU A 26 25.37 -9.91 11.57
C GLU A 26 25.39 -11.40 11.19
N ILE A 27 24.84 -11.75 10.03
CA ILE A 27 24.84 -13.12 9.51
C ILE A 27 25.97 -13.38 8.50
N GLY A 28 26.83 -12.38 8.25
CA GLY A 28 27.91 -12.43 7.26
C GLY A 28 27.40 -12.33 5.82
N ALA A 29 26.32 -11.60 5.59
CA ALA A 29 25.79 -11.31 4.26
C ALA A 29 26.28 -9.95 3.75
N GLU A 30 26.60 -9.88 2.44
CA GLU A 30 26.88 -8.66 1.70
C GLU A 30 25.58 -8.11 1.12
N LEU A 31 25.29 -6.82 1.35
CA LEU A 31 24.20 -6.12 0.68
C LEU A 31 24.71 -5.42 -0.58
N ILE A 32 24.24 -5.87 -1.73
CA ILE A 32 24.55 -5.33 -3.07
C ILE A 32 23.35 -4.49 -3.50
N VAL A 33 23.51 -3.19 -3.59
CA VAL A 33 22.47 -2.27 -4.07
C VAL A 33 22.62 -2.11 -5.57
N ALA A 34 21.53 -2.34 -6.33
CA ALA A 34 21.50 -2.12 -7.77
C ALA A 34 21.68 -0.62 -8.08
N GLU A 35 22.41 -0.29 -9.12
CA GLU A 35 22.81 1.08 -9.46
C GLU A 35 21.82 1.75 -10.44
N SER A 36 21.39 1.01 -11.46
CA SER A 36 20.51 1.53 -12.52
C SER A 36 19.03 1.28 -12.25
N GLY A 37 18.70 0.27 -11.45
CA GLY A 37 17.33 -0.13 -11.17
C GLY A 37 16.60 -0.73 -12.39
N THR A 38 17.33 -1.25 -13.38
CA THR A 38 16.74 -1.85 -14.58
C THR A 38 16.59 -3.36 -14.42
N GLU A 39 15.63 -3.93 -15.15
CA GLU A 39 15.41 -5.38 -15.15
C GLU A 39 16.66 -6.16 -15.65
N GLU A 40 17.37 -5.62 -16.63
CA GLU A 40 18.60 -6.19 -17.16
C GLU A 40 19.69 -6.28 -16.09
N GLU A 41 19.87 -5.24 -15.28
CA GLU A 41 20.81 -5.26 -14.16
C GLU A 41 20.41 -6.34 -13.12
N PHE A 42 19.12 -6.43 -12.81
CA PHE A 42 18.64 -7.44 -11.85
C PHE A 42 18.90 -8.86 -12.38
N ILE A 43 18.66 -9.12 -13.67
CA ILE A 43 18.96 -10.41 -14.30
C ILE A 43 20.46 -10.73 -14.28
N GLU A 44 21.34 -9.74 -14.45
CA GLU A 44 22.79 -9.92 -14.37
C GLU A 44 23.27 -10.23 -12.94
N LEU A 45 22.68 -9.57 -11.93
CA LEU A 45 23.05 -9.77 -10.53
C LEU A 45 22.41 -11.05 -9.92
N ALA A 46 21.22 -11.41 -10.33
CA ALA A 46 20.40 -12.47 -9.74
C ALA A 46 21.11 -13.84 -9.60
N PRO A 47 21.96 -14.31 -10.55
CA PRO A 47 22.66 -15.60 -10.40
C PRO A 47 23.65 -15.66 -9.23
N GLN A 48 24.07 -14.51 -8.70
CA GLN A 48 25.12 -14.41 -7.69
C GLN A 48 24.58 -14.24 -6.26
N VAL A 49 23.25 -14.07 -6.09
CA VAL A 49 22.67 -13.68 -4.80
C VAL A 49 21.85 -14.80 -4.18
N ASP A 50 21.92 -14.88 -2.85
CA ASP A 50 21.18 -15.84 -2.00
C ASP A 50 19.81 -15.30 -1.59
N GLY A 51 19.62 -13.97 -1.64
CA GLY A 51 18.38 -13.28 -1.33
C GLY A 51 18.21 -12.00 -2.14
N ILE A 52 16.96 -11.54 -2.24
CA ILE A 52 16.59 -10.27 -2.90
C ILE A 52 15.74 -9.48 -1.91
N LEU A 53 16.04 -8.18 -1.77
CA LEU A 53 15.17 -7.17 -1.16
C LEU A 53 14.65 -6.25 -2.25
N THR A 54 13.35 -5.93 -2.25
CA THR A 54 12.74 -5.03 -3.23
C THR A 54 11.73 -4.11 -2.57
N CYS A 55 11.70 -2.82 -3.00
CA CYS A 55 10.75 -1.83 -2.52
C CYS A 55 9.66 -1.55 -3.58
N TRP A 56 9.96 -0.82 -4.63
CA TRP A 56 9.00 -0.43 -5.67
C TRP A 56 9.18 -1.18 -6.97
N LEU A 57 10.44 -1.49 -7.32
CA LEU A 57 10.76 -2.08 -8.61
C LEU A 57 10.31 -3.53 -8.70
N HIS A 58 10.03 -3.96 -9.92
CA HIS A 58 9.48 -5.28 -10.18
C HIS A 58 10.55 -6.37 -10.16
N VAL A 59 10.29 -7.42 -9.36
CA VAL A 59 10.99 -8.70 -9.44
C VAL A 59 10.15 -9.61 -10.34
N THR A 60 10.38 -9.46 -11.65
CA THR A 60 9.61 -10.14 -12.70
C THR A 60 9.93 -11.62 -12.78
N THR A 61 9.16 -12.38 -13.57
CA THR A 61 9.44 -13.78 -13.90
C THR A 61 10.88 -13.97 -14.36
N ALA A 62 11.39 -13.10 -15.25
CA ALA A 62 12.75 -13.21 -15.78
C ALA A 62 13.82 -13.05 -14.69
N VAL A 63 13.63 -12.12 -13.74
CA VAL A 63 14.53 -11.93 -12.59
C VAL A 63 14.48 -13.15 -11.66
N VAL A 64 13.28 -13.64 -11.35
CA VAL A 64 13.09 -14.83 -10.49
C VAL A 64 13.74 -16.06 -11.10
N GLU A 65 13.58 -16.31 -12.41
CA GLU A 65 14.19 -17.43 -13.12
C GLU A 65 15.72 -17.33 -13.18
N ALA A 66 16.27 -16.11 -13.33
CA ALA A 66 17.71 -15.88 -13.32
C ALA A 66 18.34 -16.12 -11.93
N ALA A 67 17.57 -15.95 -10.85
CA ALA A 67 18.04 -16.08 -9.47
C ALA A 67 18.18 -17.54 -9.00
N GLN A 68 19.07 -18.29 -9.65
CA GLN A 68 19.17 -19.76 -9.52
C GLN A 68 19.54 -20.25 -8.11
N GLN A 69 20.31 -19.48 -7.33
CA GLN A 69 20.69 -19.85 -5.96
C GLN A 69 19.91 -19.07 -4.87
N CYS A 70 19.08 -18.12 -5.27
CA CYS A 70 18.26 -17.31 -4.38
C CYS A 70 17.28 -18.19 -3.58
N LYS A 71 17.15 -17.95 -2.30
CA LYS A 71 16.32 -18.69 -1.34
C LYS A 71 15.12 -17.89 -0.88
N VAL A 72 15.23 -16.56 -0.93
CA VAL A 72 14.23 -15.67 -0.36
C VAL A 72 14.12 -14.36 -1.16
N ILE A 73 12.90 -13.89 -1.33
CA ILE A 73 12.59 -12.56 -1.84
C ILE A 73 11.84 -11.82 -0.72
N GLY A 74 12.46 -10.78 -0.16
CA GLY A 74 11.89 -9.93 0.86
C GLY A 74 11.30 -8.66 0.26
N ARG A 75 10.01 -8.44 0.47
CA ARG A 75 9.33 -7.19 0.10
C ARG A 75 9.50 -6.15 1.20
N CYS A 76 10.13 -5.02 0.91
CA CYS A 76 10.14 -3.86 1.79
C CYS A 76 8.78 -3.15 1.71
N GLY A 77 7.77 -3.71 2.38
CA GLY A 77 6.40 -3.20 2.40
C GLY A 77 5.34 -4.29 2.54
N ILE A 78 4.06 -3.91 2.37
CA ILE A 78 2.90 -4.79 2.55
C ILE A 78 2.48 -5.45 1.23
N GLY A 79 2.33 -4.64 0.16
CA GLY A 79 1.83 -5.09 -1.14
C GLY A 79 2.85 -5.97 -1.87
N LEU A 80 2.35 -6.83 -2.78
CA LEU A 80 3.14 -7.87 -3.45
C LEU A 80 3.01 -7.81 -4.97
N ASP A 81 2.33 -6.81 -5.45
CA ASP A 81 2.01 -6.58 -6.86
C ASP A 81 3.25 -6.39 -7.76
N ASN A 82 4.42 -6.13 -7.15
CA ASN A 82 5.70 -6.00 -7.83
C ASN A 82 6.57 -7.28 -7.80
N ILE A 83 6.08 -8.40 -7.27
CA ILE A 83 6.82 -9.67 -7.20
C ILE A 83 6.02 -10.78 -7.88
N ASP A 84 6.64 -11.55 -8.77
CA ASP A 84 6.07 -12.79 -9.29
C ASP A 84 6.16 -13.91 -8.23
N VAL A 85 5.19 -13.88 -7.30
CA VAL A 85 5.11 -14.82 -6.18
C VAL A 85 4.84 -16.25 -6.68
N GLU A 86 4.12 -16.42 -7.78
CA GLU A 86 3.79 -17.74 -8.34
C GLU A 86 5.06 -18.44 -8.85
N THR A 87 5.85 -17.76 -9.66
CA THR A 87 7.12 -18.29 -10.16
C THR A 87 8.12 -18.52 -9.03
N ALA A 88 8.22 -17.58 -8.06
CA ALA A 88 9.09 -17.75 -6.89
C ALA A 88 8.72 -19.01 -6.08
N THR A 89 7.43 -19.26 -5.88
CA THR A 89 6.91 -20.45 -5.20
C THR A 89 7.23 -21.73 -5.95
N ALA A 90 6.96 -21.75 -7.27
CA ALA A 90 7.26 -22.90 -8.14
C ALA A 90 8.75 -23.27 -8.13
N LEU A 91 9.63 -22.26 -8.03
CA LEU A 91 11.08 -22.45 -7.95
C LEU A 91 11.61 -22.66 -6.52
N GLY A 92 10.76 -22.73 -5.51
CA GLY A 92 11.12 -23.06 -4.13
C GLY A 92 11.72 -21.89 -3.34
N MET A 93 11.47 -20.64 -3.75
CA MET A 93 11.89 -19.45 -3.02
C MET A 93 10.81 -19.03 -2.01
N VAL A 94 11.23 -18.69 -0.80
CA VAL A 94 10.36 -18.10 0.22
C VAL A 94 10.13 -16.63 -0.15
N VAL A 95 8.88 -16.17 -0.10
CA VAL A 95 8.56 -14.74 -0.24
C VAL A 95 8.09 -14.22 1.12
N THR A 96 8.69 -13.11 1.56
CA THR A 96 8.34 -12.43 2.81
C THR A 96 7.93 -10.99 2.58
N ASN A 97 7.18 -10.41 3.51
CA ASN A 97 6.83 -8.99 3.51
C ASN A 97 6.79 -8.42 4.94
N VAL A 98 6.51 -7.14 5.09
CA VAL A 98 6.41 -6.47 6.40
C VAL A 98 4.98 -5.94 6.59
N PRO A 99 4.04 -6.77 7.10
CA PRO A 99 2.60 -6.49 7.03
C PRO A 99 2.04 -5.57 8.10
N ALA A 100 2.88 -4.98 8.97
CA ALA A 100 2.40 -4.26 10.15
C ALA A 100 3.17 -2.97 10.50
N TYR A 101 4.21 -2.61 9.78
CA TYR A 101 5.11 -1.51 10.12
C TYR A 101 4.48 -0.11 10.08
N CYS A 102 3.41 0.11 9.32
CA CYS A 102 2.83 1.42 9.06
C CYS A 102 1.31 1.46 9.27
N ILE A 103 0.76 0.63 10.15
CA ILE A 103 -0.70 0.58 10.36
C ILE A 103 -1.22 1.90 10.90
N ASP A 104 -0.49 2.50 11.85
CA ASP A 104 -0.87 3.76 12.46
C ASP A 104 -0.71 4.91 11.48
N GLU A 105 0.41 4.98 10.76
CA GLU A 105 0.69 6.02 9.77
C GLU A 105 -0.34 6.04 8.64
N VAL A 106 -0.61 4.90 8.01
CA VAL A 106 -1.58 4.83 6.90
C VAL A 106 -2.98 5.14 7.38
N SER A 107 -3.37 4.68 8.56
CA SER A 107 -4.70 5.00 9.11
C SER A 107 -4.82 6.46 9.55
N ASP A 108 -3.75 7.10 10.03
CA ASP A 108 -3.68 8.54 10.30
C ASP A 108 -3.74 9.35 9.01
N HIS A 109 -2.98 8.94 7.99
CA HIS A 109 -2.95 9.61 6.69
C HIS A 109 -4.32 9.54 5.98
N ALA A 110 -5.00 8.39 6.01
CA ALA A 110 -6.37 8.26 5.47
C ALA A 110 -7.34 9.23 6.18
N MET A 111 -7.24 9.37 7.51
CA MET A 111 -8.03 10.36 8.25
C MET A 111 -7.60 11.79 7.95
N ALA A 112 -6.31 12.06 7.73
CA ALA A 112 -5.82 13.38 7.33
C ALA A 112 -6.34 13.79 5.95
N LEU A 113 -6.35 12.87 4.97
CA LEU A 113 -6.98 13.08 3.66
C LEU A 113 -8.48 13.36 3.79
N LEU A 114 -9.21 12.56 4.59
CA LEU A 114 -10.63 12.79 4.89
C LEU A 114 -10.86 14.21 5.41
N LEU A 115 -10.10 14.59 6.42
CA LEU A 115 -10.22 15.90 7.06
C LEU A 115 -9.81 17.03 6.10
N SER A 116 -8.76 16.83 5.30
CA SER A 116 -8.33 17.80 4.29
C SER A 116 -9.40 18.03 3.23
N CYS A 117 -10.04 16.97 2.74
CA CYS A 117 -11.17 17.04 1.81
C CYS A 117 -12.39 17.71 2.45
N ALA A 118 -12.86 17.19 3.59
CA ALA A 118 -14.06 17.66 4.27
C ALA A 118 -13.98 19.13 4.74
N ARG A 119 -12.78 19.57 5.13
CA ARG A 119 -12.51 20.93 5.62
C ARG A 119 -11.80 21.81 4.60
N LYS A 120 -11.50 21.27 3.40
CA LYS A 120 -10.83 21.95 2.28
C LYS A 120 -9.49 22.59 2.68
N ILE A 121 -8.72 21.91 3.54
CA ILE A 121 -7.52 22.50 4.13
C ILE A 121 -6.52 22.87 3.02
N SER A 122 -6.22 21.93 2.11
CA SER A 122 -5.25 22.15 1.01
C SER A 122 -5.69 23.25 0.05
N LEU A 123 -7.00 23.30 -0.29
CA LEU A 123 -7.55 24.33 -1.18
C LEU A 123 -7.51 25.71 -0.54
N LEU A 124 -7.92 25.84 0.73
CA LEU A 124 -7.87 27.09 1.47
C LEU A 124 -6.44 27.59 1.66
N ASP A 125 -5.49 26.71 1.97
CA ASP A 125 -4.08 27.05 2.10
C ASP A 125 -3.52 27.63 0.77
N ARG A 126 -3.77 26.98 -0.36
CA ARG A 126 -3.40 27.50 -1.68
C ARG A 126 -4.05 28.86 -1.99
N THR A 127 -5.34 29.00 -1.68
CA THR A 127 -6.09 30.23 -1.90
C THR A 127 -5.47 31.41 -1.15
N ILE A 128 -5.15 31.21 0.14
CA ILE A 128 -4.50 32.23 0.97
C ILE A 128 -3.08 32.57 0.45
N LYS A 129 -2.31 31.55 0.13
CA LYS A 129 -0.93 31.72 -0.41
C LYS A 129 -0.90 32.41 -1.77
N SER A 130 -1.99 32.31 -2.57
CA SER A 130 -2.16 33.07 -3.81
C SER A 130 -2.61 34.54 -3.60
N GLY A 131 -2.74 34.98 -2.36
CA GLY A 131 -3.12 36.35 -2.00
C GLY A 131 -4.63 36.58 -1.82
N ASN A 132 -5.45 35.54 -1.92
CA ASN A 132 -6.91 35.67 -1.82
C ASN A 132 -7.42 35.27 -0.42
N TRP A 133 -7.83 36.28 0.37
CA TRP A 133 -8.44 36.03 1.70
C TRP A 133 -9.93 35.78 1.57
N THR A 134 -10.28 34.51 1.22
CA THR A 134 -11.69 34.06 1.09
C THR A 134 -11.90 32.67 1.64
N ARG A 135 -13.10 32.38 2.10
CA ARG A 135 -13.56 31.04 2.50
C ARG A 135 -14.55 30.44 1.49
N ASP A 136 -14.96 31.20 0.51
CA ASP A 136 -15.98 30.83 -0.49
C ASP A 136 -15.28 30.15 -1.66
N VAL A 137 -14.78 28.91 -1.45
CA VAL A 137 -14.09 28.09 -2.44
C VAL A 137 -14.70 26.68 -2.50
N GLY A 138 -14.99 26.23 -3.71
CA GLY A 138 -15.55 24.88 -3.97
C GLY A 138 -16.92 24.63 -3.28
N PRO A 139 -17.41 23.38 -3.22
CA PRO A 139 -18.73 23.03 -2.70
C PRO A 139 -18.86 23.33 -1.18
N PRO A 140 -20.09 23.46 -0.61
CA PRO A 140 -20.27 23.78 0.81
C PRO A 140 -19.65 22.75 1.74
N MET A 141 -18.92 23.22 2.78
CA MET A 141 -18.42 22.35 3.85
C MET A 141 -19.57 21.87 4.73
N ARG A 142 -19.61 20.57 5.00
CA ARG A 142 -20.61 19.94 5.87
C ARG A 142 -20.01 19.54 7.21
N ARG A 143 -20.87 19.36 8.22
CA ARG A 143 -20.45 18.83 9.53
C ARG A 143 -20.14 17.35 9.39
N ILE A 144 -18.97 16.90 9.86
CA ILE A 144 -18.52 15.50 9.78
C ILE A 144 -19.33 14.60 10.72
N ARG A 145 -19.59 15.05 11.97
CA ARG A 145 -20.36 14.25 12.94
C ARG A 145 -21.71 13.84 12.39
N GLY A 146 -22.04 12.55 12.47
CA GLY A 146 -23.26 11.93 11.98
C GLY A 146 -23.24 11.59 10.49
N GLN A 147 -22.11 11.82 9.79
CA GLN A 147 -21.91 11.31 8.43
C GLN A 147 -21.38 9.88 8.47
N LYS A 148 -21.49 9.16 7.35
CA LYS A 148 -21.10 7.76 7.19
C LYS A 148 -19.76 7.62 6.48
N LEU A 149 -18.86 6.85 7.10
CA LEU A 149 -17.59 6.41 6.48
C LEU A 149 -17.72 4.97 6.03
N GLY A 150 -17.66 4.72 4.73
CA GLY A 150 -17.53 3.40 4.13
C GLY A 150 -16.05 2.98 4.08
N ILE A 151 -15.72 1.82 4.62
CA ILE A 151 -14.38 1.24 4.55
C ILE A 151 -14.42 0.03 3.61
N VAL A 152 -13.71 0.11 2.48
CA VAL A 152 -13.54 -0.99 1.52
C VAL A 152 -12.24 -1.70 1.83
N GLY A 153 -12.33 -2.97 2.30
CA GLY A 153 -11.20 -3.71 2.83
C GLY A 153 -11.06 -3.56 4.36
N PHE A 154 -11.38 -4.63 5.10
CA PHE A 154 -11.39 -4.60 6.57
C PHE A 154 -10.24 -5.43 7.18
N GLY A 155 -9.02 -5.16 6.70
CA GLY A 155 -7.77 -5.68 7.23
C GLY A 155 -7.26 -4.89 8.44
N LYS A 156 -5.95 -4.98 8.73
CA LYS A 156 -5.32 -4.30 9.88
C LYS A 156 -5.54 -2.77 9.83
N ILE A 157 -5.31 -2.13 8.66
CA ILE A 157 -5.46 -0.68 8.47
C ILE A 157 -6.94 -0.29 8.57
N GLY A 158 -7.85 -0.97 7.87
CA GLY A 158 -9.29 -0.67 7.96
C GLY A 158 -9.83 -0.75 9.39
N LYS A 159 -9.34 -1.71 10.18
CA LYS A 159 -9.68 -1.82 11.60
C LYS A 159 -9.13 -0.67 12.44
N ALA A 160 -7.89 -0.22 12.16
CA ALA A 160 -7.25 0.88 12.88
C ALA A 160 -7.94 2.23 12.63
N ILE A 161 -8.62 2.41 11.50
CA ILE A 161 -9.41 3.61 11.19
C ILE A 161 -10.66 3.72 12.05
N VAL A 162 -11.29 2.61 12.42
CA VAL A 162 -12.59 2.62 13.15
C VAL A 162 -12.58 3.51 14.39
N PRO A 163 -11.69 3.34 15.38
CA PRO A 163 -11.66 4.19 16.55
C PRO A 163 -11.41 5.66 16.20
N LYS A 164 -10.57 5.95 15.22
CA LYS A 164 -10.27 7.31 14.74
C LYS A 164 -11.52 7.97 14.14
N ALA A 165 -12.23 7.27 13.26
CA ALA A 165 -13.48 7.73 12.66
C ALA A 165 -14.58 7.97 13.71
N LYS A 166 -14.75 7.06 14.66
CA LYS A 166 -15.70 7.20 15.76
C LYS A 166 -15.40 8.39 16.64
N ALA A 167 -14.12 8.75 16.88
CA ALA A 167 -13.73 9.93 17.64
C ALA A 167 -14.22 11.23 16.98
N PHE A 168 -14.32 11.27 15.64
CA PHE A 168 -14.95 12.38 14.90
C PHE A 168 -16.47 12.28 14.83
N GLY A 169 -17.06 11.22 15.37
CA GLY A 169 -18.51 10.99 15.39
C GLY A 169 -19.06 10.52 14.05
N LEU A 170 -18.24 9.87 13.24
CA LEU A 170 -18.67 9.17 12.03
C LEU A 170 -19.34 7.84 12.37
N GLU A 171 -20.35 7.46 11.60
CA GLU A 171 -20.90 6.10 11.55
C GLU A 171 -20.09 5.30 10.54
N VAL A 172 -19.71 4.06 10.91
CA VAL A 172 -18.80 3.26 10.07
C VAL A 172 -19.54 2.10 9.42
N LEU A 173 -19.50 2.07 8.08
CA LEU A 173 -19.92 0.94 7.25
C LEU A 173 -18.67 0.22 6.75
N ILE A 174 -18.73 -1.11 6.63
CA ILE A 174 -17.62 -1.88 6.08
C ILE A 174 -18.09 -2.80 4.95
N TYR A 175 -17.25 -2.95 3.94
CA TYR A 175 -17.32 -3.98 2.92
C TYR A 175 -15.99 -4.70 2.81
N SER A 176 -16.01 -6.01 2.94
CA SER A 176 -14.85 -6.87 2.69
C SER A 176 -15.32 -8.30 2.50
N PRO A 177 -14.82 -9.05 1.50
CA PRO A 177 -15.20 -10.45 1.28
C PRO A 177 -14.96 -11.37 2.48
N ARG A 178 -14.02 -11.01 3.35
CA ARG A 178 -13.66 -11.81 4.55
C ARG A 178 -14.31 -11.30 5.84
N ALA A 179 -15.09 -10.22 5.79
CA ALA A 179 -15.79 -9.71 6.96
C ALA A 179 -17.04 -10.53 7.26
N THR A 180 -17.27 -10.79 8.55
CA THR A 180 -18.47 -11.49 9.04
C THR A 180 -19.26 -10.55 9.96
N GLN A 181 -20.54 -10.87 10.21
CA GLN A 181 -21.36 -10.15 11.18
C GLN A 181 -20.75 -10.16 12.59
N GLN A 182 -20.04 -11.22 12.95
CA GLN A 182 -19.34 -11.31 14.22
C GLN A 182 -18.21 -10.27 14.28
N ILE A 183 -17.36 -10.20 13.25
CA ILE A 183 -16.28 -9.20 13.15
C ILE A 183 -16.86 -7.78 13.17
N ALA A 184 -17.94 -7.52 12.48
CA ALA A 184 -18.62 -6.24 12.47
C ALA A 184 -19.12 -5.85 13.87
N ALA A 185 -19.72 -6.79 14.59
CA ALA A 185 -20.19 -6.56 15.96
C ALA A 185 -19.05 -6.32 16.96
N GLU A 186 -17.93 -7.05 16.85
CA GLU A 186 -16.73 -6.88 17.67
C GLU A 186 -16.13 -5.47 17.57
N HIS A 187 -16.20 -4.87 16.37
CA HIS A 187 -15.71 -3.51 16.10
C HIS A 187 -16.81 -2.45 16.17
N GLU A 188 -18.07 -2.84 16.46
CA GLU A 188 -19.25 -1.95 16.48
C GLU A 188 -19.39 -1.15 15.19
N VAL A 189 -19.34 -1.82 14.05
CA VAL A 189 -19.51 -1.28 12.69
C VAL A 189 -20.61 -2.04 11.96
N THR A 190 -21.12 -1.48 10.87
CA THR A 190 -22.18 -2.12 10.06
C THR A 190 -21.58 -2.78 8.83
N LEU A 191 -21.75 -4.09 8.70
CA LEU A 191 -21.39 -4.84 7.49
C LEU A 191 -22.49 -4.68 6.43
N VAL A 192 -22.12 -4.22 5.25
CA VAL A 192 -23.00 -3.99 4.11
C VAL A 192 -22.41 -4.61 2.83
N ASP A 193 -23.20 -4.72 1.76
CA ASP A 193 -22.67 -5.05 0.45
C ASP A 193 -22.01 -3.82 -0.23
N PHE A 194 -21.27 -4.04 -1.31
CA PHE A 194 -20.54 -2.97 -1.99
C PHE A 194 -21.48 -1.89 -2.57
N PRO A 195 -22.58 -2.25 -3.29
CA PRO A 195 -23.56 -1.26 -3.76
C PRO A 195 -24.20 -0.40 -2.65
N GLU A 196 -24.49 -0.99 -1.50
CA GLU A 196 -25.05 -0.27 -0.35
C GLU A 196 -24.00 0.66 0.27
N LEU A 197 -22.74 0.19 0.40
CA LEU A 197 -21.66 1.04 0.88
C LEU A 197 -21.49 2.29 0.01
N LEU A 198 -21.49 2.13 -1.33
CA LEU A 198 -21.38 3.26 -2.26
C LEU A 198 -22.52 4.26 -2.08
N ALA A 199 -23.77 3.79 -1.98
CA ALA A 199 -24.95 4.64 -1.91
C ALA A 199 -25.10 5.37 -0.57
N GLU A 200 -24.68 4.75 0.51
CA GLU A 200 -24.94 5.24 1.86
C GLU A 200 -23.78 6.09 2.44
N SER A 201 -22.57 5.98 1.89
CA SER A 201 -21.40 6.65 2.45
C SER A 201 -21.31 8.12 2.04
N ASP A 202 -20.84 8.96 2.97
CA ASP A 202 -20.45 10.35 2.70
C ASP A 202 -18.94 10.46 2.45
N PHE A 203 -18.18 9.51 2.98
CA PHE A 203 -16.76 9.28 2.70
C PHE A 203 -16.56 7.78 2.44
N ILE A 204 -15.73 7.45 1.47
CA ILE A 204 -15.31 6.06 1.22
C ILE A 204 -13.78 6.02 1.29
N THR A 205 -13.23 5.13 2.11
CA THR A 205 -11.78 4.91 2.20
C THR A 205 -11.43 3.49 1.76
N ILE A 206 -10.43 3.38 0.87
CA ILE A 206 -10.07 2.13 0.21
C ILE A 206 -8.81 1.56 0.85
N HIS A 207 -8.91 0.31 1.34
CA HIS A 207 -7.83 -0.48 1.96
C HIS A 207 -7.83 -1.92 1.44
N ALA A 208 -8.34 -2.11 0.22
CA ALA A 208 -8.30 -3.38 -0.50
C ALA A 208 -6.95 -3.54 -1.24
N PRO A 209 -6.39 -4.76 -1.34
CA PRO A 209 -5.24 -5.01 -2.21
C PRO A 209 -5.63 -4.88 -3.68
N LEU A 210 -4.65 -4.61 -4.55
CA LEU A 210 -4.84 -4.69 -6.00
C LEU A 210 -4.69 -6.14 -6.46
N ASN A 211 -5.71 -6.65 -7.11
CA ASN A 211 -5.75 -7.96 -7.76
C ASN A 211 -6.85 -7.96 -8.83
N SER A 212 -7.04 -9.07 -9.55
CA SER A 212 -8.03 -9.19 -10.62
C SER A 212 -9.50 -8.96 -10.21
N GLU A 213 -9.83 -9.03 -8.91
CA GLU A 213 -11.19 -8.78 -8.41
C GLU A 213 -11.39 -7.32 -8.00
N THR A 214 -10.30 -6.58 -7.73
CA THR A 214 -10.33 -5.23 -7.20
C THR A 214 -9.82 -4.18 -8.18
N GLU A 215 -9.15 -4.59 -9.27
CA GLU A 215 -8.70 -3.70 -10.34
C GLU A 215 -9.88 -3.00 -10.98
N GLY A 216 -9.84 -1.67 -10.99
CA GLY A 216 -10.87 -0.81 -11.55
C GLY A 216 -12.27 -0.96 -10.93
N VAL A 217 -12.38 -1.54 -9.72
CA VAL A 217 -13.70 -1.75 -9.07
C VAL A 217 -14.43 -0.44 -8.77
N PHE A 218 -13.70 0.67 -8.65
CA PHE A 218 -14.26 2.02 -8.66
C PHE A 218 -14.29 2.56 -10.08
N ASP A 219 -15.24 2.08 -10.86
CA ASP A 219 -15.54 2.46 -12.22
C ASP A 219 -16.63 3.54 -12.30
N GLU A 220 -17.04 3.91 -13.53
CA GLU A 220 -18.12 4.86 -13.77
C GLU A 220 -19.44 4.46 -13.07
N ALA A 221 -19.77 3.17 -13.05
CA ALA A 221 -20.99 2.69 -12.40
C ALA A 221 -20.91 2.79 -10.86
N ALA A 222 -19.73 2.61 -10.29
CA ALA A 222 -19.48 2.81 -8.87
C ALA A 222 -19.65 4.29 -8.50
N PHE A 223 -19.03 5.23 -9.24
CA PHE A 223 -19.16 6.67 -8.96
C PHE A 223 -20.60 7.15 -9.09
N ARG A 224 -21.35 6.71 -10.09
CA ARG A 224 -22.78 7.04 -10.25
C ARG A 224 -23.66 6.59 -9.09
N ARG A 225 -23.24 5.60 -8.32
CA ARG A 225 -23.98 5.16 -7.13
C ARG A 225 -23.65 5.97 -5.89
N MET A 226 -22.53 6.67 -5.88
CA MET A 226 -22.12 7.50 -4.76
C MET A 226 -22.99 8.73 -4.63
N LYS A 227 -23.00 9.33 -3.44
CA LYS A 227 -23.67 10.62 -3.25
C LYS A 227 -22.89 11.72 -3.97
N PRO A 228 -23.57 12.72 -4.58
CA PRO A 228 -22.88 13.87 -5.16
C PRO A 228 -22.09 14.72 -4.16
N THR A 229 -22.28 14.46 -2.89
CA THR A 229 -21.55 15.10 -1.78
C THR A 229 -20.46 14.22 -1.20
N ALA A 230 -20.26 13.00 -1.72
CA ALA A 230 -19.31 12.04 -1.20
C ALA A 230 -17.88 12.34 -1.65
N TYR A 231 -16.94 11.85 -0.85
CA TYR A 231 -15.51 11.85 -1.15
C TYR A 231 -14.97 10.42 -1.18
N VAL A 232 -14.10 10.13 -2.15
CA VAL A 232 -13.34 8.88 -2.19
C VAL A 232 -11.90 9.12 -1.73
N LEU A 233 -11.37 8.20 -0.91
CA LEU A 233 -10.02 8.27 -0.33
C LEU A 233 -9.29 6.98 -0.67
N ASN A 234 -8.06 7.07 -1.19
CA ASN A 234 -7.29 5.90 -1.53
C ASN A 234 -5.84 6.01 -1.01
N THR A 235 -5.50 5.13 -0.07
CA THR A 235 -4.14 4.94 0.47
C THR A 235 -3.69 3.49 0.27
N SER A 236 -4.28 2.77 -0.70
CA SER A 236 -3.96 1.37 -0.98
C SER A 236 -3.15 1.20 -2.26
N ARG A 237 -3.81 1.13 -3.41
CA ARG A 237 -3.22 1.07 -4.76
C ARG A 237 -4.05 1.88 -5.74
N GLY A 238 -3.38 2.63 -6.63
CA GLY A 238 -4.05 3.47 -7.62
C GLY A 238 -4.95 2.69 -8.56
N GLY A 239 -4.51 1.52 -9.03
CA GLY A 239 -5.24 0.66 -9.95
C GLY A 239 -6.59 0.10 -9.45
N VAL A 240 -6.94 0.28 -8.16
CA VAL A 240 -8.28 -0.05 -7.64
C VAL A 240 -9.35 0.92 -8.17
N ILE A 241 -8.93 2.11 -8.60
CA ILE A 241 -9.79 3.14 -9.17
C ILE A 241 -9.49 3.27 -10.67
N ASP A 242 -10.51 3.26 -11.51
CA ASP A 242 -10.39 3.71 -12.90
C ASP A 242 -10.14 5.21 -12.91
N THR A 243 -8.94 5.62 -13.34
CA THR A 243 -8.50 7.03 -13.33
C THR A 243 -9.38 7.91 -14.22
N GLY A 244 -9.79 7.40 -15.39
CA GLY A 244 -10.66 8.12 -16.30
C GLY A 244 -12.06 8.35 -15.71
N ALA A 245 -12.65 7.31 -15.14
CA ALA A 245 -13.93 7.39 -14.46
C ALA A 245 -13.89 8.34 -13.25
N LEU A 246 -12.81 8.34 -12.48
CA LEU A 246 -12.61 9.28 -11.37
C LEU A 246 -12.53 10.73 -11.87
N TYR A 247 -11.74 10.97 -12.93
CA TYR A 247 -11.61 12.31 -13.51
C TYR A 247 -12.97 12.85 -13.98
N ASP A 248 -13.76 12.03 -14.68
CA ASP A 248 -15.09 12.39 -15.13
C ASP A 248 -16.04 12.68 -13.95
N ALA A 249 -16.03 11.82 -12.93
CA ALA A 249 -16.86 12.00 -11.74
C ALA A 249 -16.53 13.30 -10.96
N LEU A 250 -15.25 13.67 -10.90
CA LEU A 250 -14.79 14.90 -10.25
C LEU A 250 -15.12 16.15 -11.04
N THR A 251 -15.00 16.11 -12.36
CA THR A 251 -15.24 17.27 -13.24
C THR A 251 -16.72 17.51 -13.53
N THR A 252 -17.53 16.47 -13.56
CA THR A 252 -19.00 16.59 -13.72
C THR A 252 -19.72 16.84 -12.39
N GLY A 253 -19.04 16.69 -11.24
CA GLY A 253 -19.63 16.84 -9.92
C GLY A 253 -20.49 15.65 -9.49
N GLU A 254 -20.26 14.49 -10.06
CA GLU A 254 -20.91 13.23 -9.66
C GLU A 254 -20.50 12.84 -8.23
N ILE A 255 -19.25 13.20 -7.81
CA ILE A 255 -18.78 13.21 -6.44
C ILE A 255 -18.16 14.55 -6.07
N ALA A 256 -18.06 14.85 -4.77
CA ALA A 256 -17.56 16.14 -4.30
C ALA A 256 -16.05 16.30 -4.42
N GLY A 257 -15.29 15.19 -4.29
CA GLY A 257 -13.84 15.26 -4.35
C GLY A 257 -13.18 13.92 -4.04
N ALA A 258 -11.85 13.92 -4.09
CA ALA A 258 -11.01 12.78 -3.79
C ALA A 258 -9.79 13.15 -2.93
N GLY A 259 -9.30 12.18 -2.13
CA GLY A 259 -8.03 12.25 -1.43
C GLY A 259 -7.19 11.01 -1.78
N LEU A 260 -6.11 11.21 -2.52
CA LEU A 260 -5.35 10.11 -3.11
C LEU A 260 -3.89 10.18 -2.66
N ASP A 261 -3.43 9.14 -2.03
CA ASP A 261 -1.99 8.96 -1.74
C ASP A 261 -1.32 8.14 -2.84
N VAL A 262 -2.12 7.43 -3.64
CA VAL A 262 -1.67 6.54 -4.70
C VAL A 262 -2.38 6.85 -6.02
N LEU A 263 -1.66 6.70 -7.13
CA LEU A 263 -2.15 6.84 -8.50
C LEU A 263 -1.90 5.56 -9.30
N ALA A 264 -2.56 5.42 -10.45
CA ALA A 264 -2.40 4.23 -11.30
C ALA A 264 -0.98 4.12 -11.88
N GLU A 265 -0.36 5.27 -12.18
CA GLU A 265 1.04 5.39 -12.58
C GLU A 265 1.79 6.24 -11.55
N GLU A 266 2.89 5.72 -11.01
CA GLU A 266 3.73 6.36 -10.00
C GLU A 266 5.21 6.30 -10.42
N PRO A 267 5.91 7.47 -10.60
CA PRO A 267 5.35 8.82 -10.53
C PRO A 267 4.42 9.13 -11.71
N PRO A 268 3.39 9.99 -11.49
CA PRO A 268 2.47 10.36 -12.56
C PRO A 268 3.17 11.17 -13.65
N GLN A 269 2.69 11.07 -14.88
CA GLN A 269 3.14 11.92 -15.98
C GLN A 269 2.77 13.38 -15.71
N PRO A 270 3.55 14.36 -16.23
CA PRO A 270 3.27 15.79 -16.00
C PRO A 270 1.91 16.28 -16.50
N ASP A 271 1.30 15.56 -17.42
CA ASP A 271 -0.02 15.84 -18.01
C ASP A 271 -1.15 14.99 -17.40
N GLU A 272 -0.90 14.27 -16.31
CA GLU A 272 -1.93 13.56 -15.55
C GLU A 272 -3.08 14.52 -15.16
N PRO A 273 -4.31 14.30 -15.67
CA PRO A 273 -5.39 15.27 -15.49
C PRO A 273 -5.78 15.55 -14.05
N LEU A 274 -5.64 14.56 -13.16
CA LEU A 274 -5.97 14.70 -11.74
C LEU A 274 -5.11 15.76 -11.03
N LEU A 275 -3.88 16.02 -11.52
CA LEU A 275 -2.95 17.00 -10.92
C LEU A 275 -3.53 18.44 -11.01
N GLY A 276 -4.41 18.72 -11.97
CA GLY A 276 -5.02 20.03 -12.19
C GLY A 276 -6.30 20.28 -11.38
N LEU A 277 -6.83 19.30 -10.65
CA LEU A 277 -8.14 19.42 -10.02
C LEU A 277 -8.07 20.00 -8.60
N ASP A 278 -8.86 21.04 -8.34
CA ASP A 278 -8.96 21.68 -7.02
C ASP A 278 -9.71 20.83 -5.99
N ASN A 279 -10.53 19.89 -6.42
CA ASN A 279 -11.28 18.96 -5.58
C ASN A 279 -10.59 17.60 -5.38
N ALA A 280 -9.33 17.47 -5.83
CA ALA A 280 -8.44 16.35 -5.53
C ALA A 280 -7.34 16.80 -4.57
N VAL A 281 -7.13 16.07 -3.46
CA VAL A 281 -6.00 16.21 -2.54
C VAL A 281 -5.06 15.05 -2.82
N LEU A 282 -3.83 15.35 -3.21
CA LEU A 282 -2.84 14.35 -3.64
C LEU A 282 -1.64 14.36 -2.72
N THR A 283 -1.13 13.16 -2.41
CA THR A 283 0.14 12.93 -1.70
C THR A 283 0.95 11.85 -2.43
N PRO A 284 2.30 11.88 -2.37
CA PRO A 284 3.16 11.09 -3.26
C PRO A 284 3.48 9.72 -2.66
N HIS A 285 2.47 8.87 -2.42
CA HIS A 285 2.59 7.54 -1.81
C HIS A 285 3.37 7.60 -0.48
N ALA A 286 3.01 8.55 0.36
CA ALA A 286 3.70 8.89 1.61
C ALA A 286 2.91 8.47 2.87
N ALA A 287 1.76 7.81 2.70
CA ALA A 287 0.91 7.44 3.82
C ALA A 287 1.60 6.52 4.85
N PHE A 288 2.63 5.79 4.44
CA PHE A 288 3.37 4.88 5.31
C PHE A 288 4.51 5.55 6.08
N VAL A 289 4.88 6.80 5.75
CA VAL A 289 6.13 7.43 6.18
C VAL A 289 6.03 8.02 7.58
N SER A 290 6.86 7.52 8.50
CA SER A 290 7.34 8.17 9.72
C SER A 290 8.81 7.75 9.91
N GLU A 291 9.54 8.38 10.82
CA GLU A 291 10.90 7.94 11.17
C GLU A 291 10.86 6.51 11.72
N GLU A 292 9.87 6.22 12.56
CA GLU A 292 9.66 4.93 13.20
C GLU A 292 9.27 3.85 12.19
N SER A 293 8.24 4.10 11.37
CA SER A 293 7.75 3.10 10.42
C SER A 293 8.78 2.77 9.34
N THR A 294 9.56 3.75 8.90
CA THR A 294 10.62 3.55 7.92
C THR A 294 11.73 2.68 8.50
N TYR A 295 12.19 2.99 9.72
CA TYR A 295 13.20 2.17 10.41
C TYR A 295 12.70 0.73 10.67
N ASP A 296 11.46 0.58 11.14
CA ASP A 296 10.84 -0.73 11.37
C ASP A 296 10.75 -1.55 10.07
N LEU A 297 10.44 -0.88 8.95
CA LEU A 297 10.40 -1.51 7.63
C LEU A 297 11.77 -2.05 7.22
N GLU A 298 12.79 -1.19 7.27
CA GLU A 298 14.17 -1.49 6.89
C GLU A 298 14.70 -2.70 7.66
N VAL A 299 14.64 -2.62 8.99
CA VAL A 299 15.17 -3.67 9.88
C VAL A 299 14.38 -4.97 9.75
N THR A 300 13.05 -4.89 9.69
CA THR A 300 12.21 -6.09 9.62
C THR A 300 12.37 -6.80 8.28
N ALA A 301 12.40 -6.08 7.15
CA ALA A 301 12.58 -6.70 5.84
C ALA A 301 13.91 -7.44 5.73
N ALA A 302 15.00 -6.82 6.21
CA ALA A 302 16.31 -7.45 6.26
C ALA A 302 16.36 -8.65 7.21
N ALA A 303 15.69 -8.55 8.38
CA ALA A 303 15.62 -9.63 9.35
C ALA A 303 14.86 -10.86 8.82
N GLU A 304 13.78 -10.66 8.06
CA GLU A 304 13.05 -11.76 7.42
C GLU A 304 13.94 -12.51 6.41
N VAL A 305 14.70 -11.79 5.60
CA VAL A 305 15.69 -12.38 4.68
C VAL A 305 16.78 -13.11 5.46
N ALA A 306 17.32 -12.50 6.51
CA ALA A 306 18.36 -13.09 7.34
C ALA A 306 17.91 -14.41 8.03
N ARG A 307 16.65 -14.47 8.50
CA ARG A 307 16.06 -15.70 9.08
C ARG A 307 16.07 -16.83 8.06
N VAL A 308 15.57 -16.61 6.86
CA VAL A 308 15.53 -17.64 5.81
C VAL A 308 16.95 -18.11 5.45
N LEU A 309 17.91 -17.20 5.27
CA LEU A 309 19.29 -17.51 4.91
C LEU A 309 19.99 -18.33 5.99
N THR A 310 19.65 -18.14 7.27
CA THR A 310 20.23 -18.85 8.41
C THR A 310 19.46 -20.11 8.83
N GLY A 311 18.37 -20.44 8.15
CA GLY A 311 17.53 -21.61 8.45
C GLY A 311 16.54 -21.38 9.59
N GLN A 312 16.21 -20.14 9.90
CA GLN A 312 15.16 -19.78 10.86
C GLN A 312 13.86 -19.52 10.13
N MET A 313 12.72 -19.79 10.80
CA MET A 313 11.39 -19.50 10.25
C MET A 313 11.17 -17.98 10.22
N PRO A 314 10.84 -17.37 9.06
CA PRO A 314 10.43 -15.98 9.01
C PRO A 314 9.06 -15.78 9.68
N GLU A 315 8.80 -14.57 10.17
CA GLU A 315 7.53 -14.24 10.85
C GLU A 315 6.38 -14.00 9.86
N SER A 316 6.72 -13.53 8.66
CA SER A 316 5.74 -13.19 7.63
C SER A 316 6.04 -13.89 6.30
N VAL A 317 5.54 -15.13 6.15
CA VAL A 317 5.61 -15.88 4.89
C VAL A 317 4.39 -15.60 4.04
N VAL A 318 4.62 -15.13 2.82
CA VAL A 318 3.56 -14.81 1.84
C VAL A 318 3.04 -16.07 1.14
N ASN A 319 3.95 -16.99 0.82
CA ASN A 319 3.70 -18.23 0.09
C ASN A 319 3.97 -19.48 0.95
N PRO A 320 3.17 -19.72 2.00
CA PRO A 320 3.43 -20.77 2.99
C PRO A 320 3.47 -22.19 2.40
N GLU A 321 2.85 -22.42 1.25
CA GLU A 321 2.89 -23.70 0.53
C GLU A 321 4.31 -24.10 0.12
N VAL A 322 5.21 -23.14 -0.11
CA VAL A 322 6.61 -23.41 -0.47
C VAL A 322 7.35 -24.16 0.65
N LEU A 323 6.95 -23.97 1.91
CA LEU A 323 7.59 -24.59 3.07
C LEU A 323 7.46 -26.11 3.08
N SER A 324 6.45 -26.66 2.42
CA SER A 324 6.23 -28.09 2.25
C SER A 324 6.67 -28.63 0.88
N SER A 325 7.19 -27.75 0.01
CA SER A 325 7.63 -28.11 -1.33
C SER A 325 8.96 -28.90 -1.32
N PRO A 326 9.09 -29.97 -2.12
CA PRO A 326 10.37 -30.64 -2.33
C PRO A 326 11.39 -29.74 -3.06
N MET A 327 10.93 -28.64 -3.63
CA MET A 327 11.75 -27.64 -4.32
C MET A 327 12.28 -26.56 -3.38
N LEU A 328 11.88 -26.54 -2.08
CA LEU A 328 12.31 -25.53 -1.14
C LEU A 328 13.84 -25.36 -1.15
N ARG A 329 14.30 -24.15 -1.47
CA ARG A 329 15.72 -23.81 -1.55
C ARG A 329 16.32 -23.39 -0.21
N ALA A 330 15.47 -22.97 0.73
CA ALA A 330 15.93 -22.64 2.07
C ALA A 330 16.52 -23.88 2.77
N ILE A 331 17.52 -23.66 3.63
CA ILE A 331 17.97 -24.67 4.58
C ILE A 331 16.75 -25.02 5.44
N ALA A 332 16.61 -26.30 5.85
CA ALA A 332 15.47 -26.74 6.65
C ALA A 332 15.18 -25.72 7.76
N LEU A 333 14.03 -25.02 7.60
CA LEU A 333 13.65 -23.95 8.51
C LEU A 333 13.28 -24.56 9.86
N ALA A 334 14.02 -24.21 10.90
CA ALA A 334 13.72 -24.61 12.27
C ALA A 334 12.49 -23.81 12.78
N GLN A 335 11.53 -24.53 13.38
CA GLN A 335 10.36 -23.92 14.02
C GLN A 335 10.74 -23.14 15.27
#